data_c109da6205f2685ed3ac64cc455b1a5b
#
_entry.id   c109da6205f2685ed3ac64cc455b1a5b
#
_cell.length_a   1.000
_cell.length_b   1.000
_cell.length_c   1.000
_cell.angle_alpha   90.00
_cell.angle_beta   90.00
_cell.angle_gamma   90.00
#
_symmetry.space_group_name_H-M   'P 1'
#
loop_
_entity.id
_entity.type
_entity.pdbx_description
1 polymer ?
#
loop_
_entity_poly.entity_id
_entity_poly.type
_entity_poly.pdbx_seq_one_letter_code
_entity_poly.pdbx_strand_id
1 'polypeptide(L)'
;MEDIPEEWAQRWAGDFEVNPGLHLPAENKFIATDFTLKEFDCPESEFPVRVVNNERGCLWYKKDNKFKIPKAYIRFNLISPMIQKSPENLVLFDIFVNILAHNLAEPAYEADVAQLEYKLVAGEHGLVIRLKGFNHKLPLLLRLIVDHLADFTAEPGVFSMFSEQLKKTYFNILIKPERLGKDVRLLILEHCRWSVIQKYQAVMKGLTVDDLMTFVGGLKAELYTEGLVQGNFTSTESKEFLQYFIDKLQYQPLPAEVPVLFRVVEMPQKHHLCKVKSLNKGDANSEVTVYFQSGLKNLREHALMELMVMHMEEPCFDFLRTKETLGYQVYPTCRNTSGVLGFSVTVETQATKFSTEFVDGKIEEFLLSFGERLSALSEEAFRTQVTALIKLKECEDAHLGEEVDRNWFEVVTQQYIFDRLNKEIEALKRFSQAELVSWFLEHRNSSSRKLSVHVVGFGAEENDQSEQSACCTSDTADNPPPSSSAYGEVSELSFLSASAPSLQDAALITDIRSFTSTLTLHPYHKILS
;
A
#
# COMPACT_ATOMS: atom_id res chain seq x y z
N MET A 1 32.52 -30.55 -32.74
CA MET A 1 31.44 -30.25 -33.72
C MET A 1 31.38 -31.48 -34.59
N GLU A 2 30.28 -32.21 -34.58
CA GLU A 2 30.08 -33.31 -35.51
C GLU A 2 29.64 -32.70 -36.84
N ASP A 3 30.23 -33.18 -37.96
CA ASP A 3 29.85 -32.73 -39.29
C ASP A 3 28.46 -33.25 -39.63
N ILE A 4 27.65 -32.40 -40.23
CA ILE A 4 26.30 -32.77 -40.66
C ILE A 4 26.46 -33.81 -41.80
N PRO A 5 25.86 -35.00 -41.66
CA PRO A 5 25.90 -36.01 -42.70
C PRO A 5 25.44 -35.45 -44.06
N GLU A 6 26.18 -35.75 -45.11
CA GLU A 6 25.91 -35.20 -46.44
C GLU A 6 24.51 -35.58 -46.97
N GLU A 7 23.99 -36.74 -46.56
CA GLU A 7 22.62 -37.17 -46.86
C GLU A 7 21.57 -36.24 -46.27
N TRP A 8 21.82 -35.68 -45.07
CA TRP A 8 20.92 -34.71 -44.44
C TRP A 8 21.00 -33.36 -45.14
N ALA A 9 22.21 -32.92 -45.49
CA ALA A 9 22.38 -31.68 -46.24
C ALA A 9 21.68 -31.73 -47.60
N GLN A 10 21.81 -32.84 -48.31
CA GLN A 10 21.13 -33.05 -49.59
C GLN A 10 19.59 -33.12 -49.42
N ARG A 11 19.12 -33.79 -48.38
CA ARG A 11 17.68 -33.85 -48.07
C ARG A 11 17.11 -32.48 -47.74
N TRP A 12 17.85 -31.66 -47.02
CA TRP A 12 17.42 -30.31 -46.66
C TRP A 12 17.55 -29.28 -47.79
N ALA A 13 18.37 -29.56 -48.79
CA ALA A 13 18.48 -28.73 -49.98
C ALA A 13 17.47 -29.11 -51.08
N GLY A 14 16.72 -30.23 -50.92
CA GLY A 14 15.72 -30.68 -51.87
C GLY A 14 14.36 -29.99 -51.72
N ASP A 15 13.45 -30.29 -52.61
CA ASP A 15 12.06 -29.83 -52.52
C ASP A 15 11.34 -30.55 -51.38
N PHE A 16 10.68 -29.77 -50.54
CA PHE A 16 9.87 -30.27 -49.42
C PHE A 16 8.39 -30.20 -49.74
N GLU A 17 7.67 -31.24 -49.36
CA GLU A 17 6.23 -31.09 -49.19
C GLU A 17 5.93 -30.15 -48.03
N VAL A 18 5.11 -29.14 -48.25
CA VAL A 18 4.67 -28.23 -47.20
C VAL A 18 3.87 -29.02 -46.18
N ASN A 19 4.34 -29.04 -44.93
CA ASN A 19 3.59 -29.67 -43.85
C ASN A 19 2.32 -28.82 -43.58
N PRO A 20 1.12 -29.38 -43.80
CA PRO A 20 -0.13 -28.61 -43.63
C PRO A 20 -0.38 -28.18 -42.15
N GLY A 21 0.34 -28.77 -41.18
CA GLY A 21 0.30 -28.35 -39.78
C GLY A 21 1.21 -27.18 -39.45
N LEU A 22 2.09 -26.74 -40.39
CA LEU A 22 2.97 -25.59 -40.23
C LEU A 22 2.34 -24.35 -40.90
N HIS A 23 2.02 -23.38 -40.12
CA HIS A 23 1.48 -22.10 -40.59
C HIS A 23 2.13 -20.94 -39.83
N LEU A 24 2.06 -19.74 -40.37
CA LEU A 24 2.47 -18.54 -39.66
C LEU A 24 1.58 -18.33 -38.43
N PRO A 25 2.12 -17.76 -37.33
CA PRO A 25 1.30 -17.37 -36.22
C PRO A 25 0.15 -16.46 -36.67
N ALA A 26 -0.97 -16.52 -35.95
CA ALA A 26 -2.06 -15.58 -36.17
C ALA A 26 -1.57 -14.14 -35.98
N GLU A 27 -2.14 -13.21 -36.73
CA GLU A 27 -1.81 -11.78 -36.59
C GLU A 27 -2.21 -11.28 -35.19
N ASN A 28 -1.28 -10.64 -34.49
CA ASN A 28 -1.55 -10.07 -33.17
C ASN A 28 -2.41 -8.82 -33.29
N LYS A 29 -3.68 -8.93 -32.90
CA LYS A 29 -4.68 -7.85 -32.95
C LYS A 29 -4.38 -6.64 -32.06
N PHE A 30 -3.48 -6.75 -31.08
CA PHE A 30 -3.11 -5.70 -30.15
C PHE A 30 -1.99 -4.78 -30.66
N ILE A 31 -1.32 -5.14 -31.76
CA ILE A 31 -0.30 -4.30 -32.35
C ILE A 31 -0.92 -2.99 -32.85
N ALA A 32 -0.42 -1.86 -32.33
CA ALA A 32 -0.86 -0.54 -32.75
C ALA A 32 -0.39 -0.25 -34.18
N THR A 33 -1.31 0.24 -35.03
CA THR A 33 -1.05 0.65 -36.41
C THR A 33 -1.39 2.10 -36.66
N ASP A 34 -2.08 2.76 -35.70
CA ASP A 34 -2.40 4.19 -35.74
C ASP A 34 -1.76 4.89 -34.54
N PHE A 35 -0.88 5.85 -34.82
CA PHE A 35 -0.16 6.66 -33.85
C PHE A 35 -0.54 8.13 -33.93
N THR A 36 -1.65 8.44 -34.56
CA THR A 36 -2.16 9.81 -34.74
C THR A 36 -2.54 10.39 -33.37
N LEU A 37 -2.12 11.62 -33.13
CA LEU A 37 -2.60 12.38 -31.97
C LEU A 37 -4.03 12.85 -32.21
N LYS A 38 -4.92 12.49 -31.31
CA LYS A 38 -6.34 12.85 -31.40
C LYS A 38 -6.54 14.33 -31.13
N GLU A 39 -7.55 14.89 -31.75
CA GLU A 39 -7.97 16.26 -31.49
C GLU A 39 -8.69 16.38 -30.15
N PHE A 40 -8.76 17.59 -29.61
CA PHE A 40 -9.53 17.88 -28.40
C PHE A 40 -11.02 17.93 -28.72
N ASP A 41 -11.83 17.24 -27.93
CA ASP A 41 -13.30 17.27 -27.95
C ASP A 41 -13.88 18.07 -26.76
N CYS A 42 -13.02 18.66 -25.94
CA CYS A 42 -13.37 19.50 -24.81
C CYS A 42 -12.28 20.59 -24.63
N PRO A 43 -12.52 21.64 -23.84
CA PRO A 43 -11.52 22.66 -23.54
C PRO A 43 -10.26 22.04 -22.94
N GLU A 44 -9.10 22.54 -23.35
CA GLU A 44 -7.80 22.14 -22.79
C GLU A 44 -7.75 22.52 -21.30
N SER A 45 -7.25 21.61 -20.48
CA SER A 45 -7.08 21.81 -19.05
C SER A 45 -5.71 21.35 -18.58
N GLU A 46 -5.11 22.12 -17.69
CA GLU A 46 -3.86 21.77 -17.03
C GLU A 46 -4.03 20.56 -16.09
N PHE A 47 -5.21 20.43 -15.47
CA PHE A 47 -5.54 19.39 -14.51
C PHE A 47 -6.67 18.49 -15.00
N PRO A 48 -6.83 17.27 -14.45
CA PRO A 48 -7.96 16.42 -14.76
C PRO A 48 -9.29 17.11 -14.49
N VAL A 49 -10.23 16.91 -15.41
CA VAL A 49 -11.61 17.41 -15.30
C VAL A 49 -12.57 16.24 -15.08
N ARG A 50 -13.57 16.44 -14.24
CA ARG A 50 -14.59 15.43 -13.99
C ARG A 50 -15.62 15.43 -15.11
N VAL A 51 -15.60 14.38 -15.94
CA VAL A 51 -16.48 14.26 -17.12
C VAL A 51 -17.72 13.40 -16.89
N VAL A 52 -17.70 12.55 -15.83
CA VAL A 52 -18.85 11.79 -15.35
C VAL A 52 -18.91 11.88 -13.83
N ASN A 53 -20.11 12.07 -13.29
CA ASN A 53 -20.37 12.01 -11.85
C ASN A 53 -21.83 11.63 -11.62
N ASN A 54 -22.05 10.37 -11.26
CA ASN A 54 -23.37 9.84 -10.94
C ASN A 54 -23.27 8.83 -9.77
N GLU A 55 -24.38 8.23 -9.40
CA GLU A 55 -24.44 7.28 -8.28
C GLU A 55 -23.64 5.98 -8.52
N ARG A 56 -23.33 5.63 -9.77
CA ARG A 56 -22.58 4.43 -10.16
C ARG A 56 -21.11 4.68 -10.35
N GLY A 57 -20.69 5.94 -10.59
CA GLY A 57 -19.28 6.22 -10.81
C GLY A 57 -18.93 7.68 -11.05
N CYS A 58 -17.63 7.92 -10.97
CA CYS A 58 -16.98 9.19 -11.23
C CYS A 58 -15.81 8.96 -12.19
N LEU A 59 -15.72 9.77 -13.23
CA LEU A 59 -14.63 9.68 -14.20
C LEU A 59 -13.92 11.02 -14.33
N TRP A 60 -12.63 10.99 -14.10
CA TRP A 60 -11.71 12.09 -14.35
C TRP A 60 -11.00 11.86 -15.69
N TYR A 61 -10.80 12.93 -16.41
CA TYR A 61 -10.22 12.91 -17.74
C TYR A 61 -9.20 14.04 -17.91
N LYS A 62 -8.06 13.72 -18.53
CA LYS A 62 -7.08 14.70 -18.97
C LYS A 62 -6.46 14.29 -20.29
N LYS A 63 -6.59 15.15 -21.31
CA LYS A 63 -5.82 15.00 -22.55
C LYS A 63 -4.34 15.32 -22.29
N ASP A 64 -3.43 14.55 -22.88
CA ASP A 64 -2.02 14.88 -22.86
C ASP A 64 -1.76 16.13 -23.74
N ASN A 65 -1.34 17.21 -23.12
CA ASN A 65 -0.98 18.47 -23.75
C ASN A 65 0.53 18.79 -23.61
N LYS A 66 1.24 18.05 -22.74
CA LYS A 66 2.66 18.27 -22.43
C LYS A 66 3.59 17.37 -23.27
N PHE A 67 3.37 16.07 -23.25
CA PHE A 67 4.27 15.08 -23.85
C PHE A 67 3.98 14.79 -25.31
N LYS A 68 2.73 14.92 -25.74
CA LYS A 68 2.24 14.75 -27.12
C LYS A 68 2.69 13.43 -27.75
N ILE A 69 2.43 12.33 -27.02
CA ILE A 69 2.75 10.97 -27.43
C ILE A 69 1.49 10.15 -27.70
N PRO A 70 1.52 9.15 -28.62
CA PRO A 70 0.38 8.30 -28.92
C PRO A 70 0.16 7.22 -27.87
N LYS A 71 0.27 7.57 -26.60
CA LYS A 71 0.10 6.70 -25.45
C LYS A 71 -0.99 7.21 -24.53
N ALA A 72 -1.54 6.30 -23.74
CA ALA A 72 -2.54 6.63 -22.75
C ALA A 72 -2.46 5.69 -21.53
N TYR A 73 -3.12 6.13 -20.47
CA TYR A 73 -3.28 5.44 -19.21
C TYR A 73 -4.76 5.38 -18.86
N ILE A 74 -5.23 4.20 -18.54
CA ILE A 74 -6.59 3.96 -18.06
C ILE A 74 -6.48 3.38 -16.66
N ARG A 75 -7.13 3.98 -15.68
CA ARG A 75 -7.14 3.53 -14.29
C ARG A 75 -8.54 3.57 -13.75
N PHE A 76 -8.97 2.45 -13.16
CA PHE A 76 -10.26 2.33 -12.49
C PHE A 76 -10.09 1.68 -11.13
N ASN A 77 -10.88 2.13 -10.17
CA ASN A 77 -11.02 1.56 -8.84
C ASN A 77 -12.48 1.15 -8.65
N LEU A 78 -12.73 -0.15 -8.54
CA LEU A 78 -14.05 -0.73 -8.33
C LEU A 78 -14.25 -0.91 -6.82
N ILE A 79 -14.92 0.04 -6.18
CA ILE A 79 -15.07 0.15 -4.74
C ILE A 79 -16.29 -0.65 -4.27
N SER A 80 -16.10 -1.48 -3.24
CA SER A 80 -17.17 -2.25 -2.61
C SER A 80 -16.97 -2.38 -1.10
N PRO A 81 -18.03 -2.20 -0.28
CA PRO A 81 -17.99 -2.44 1.16
C PRO A 81 -17.85 -3.92 1.52
N MET A 82 -18.14 -4.83 0.58
CA MET A 82 -18.05 -6.29 0.78
C MET A 82 -16.64 -6.73 1.19
N ILE A 83 -15.60 -6.03 0.69
CA ILE A 83 -14.19 -6.41 0.92
C ILE A 83 -13.84 -6.36 2.40
N GLN A 84 -14.23 -5.30 3.11
CA GLN A 84 -13.88 -5.07 4.51
C GLN A 84 -14.89 -5.68 5.52
N LYS A 85 -15.88 -6.41 5.05
CA LYS A 85 -16.96 -6.94 5.91
C LYS A 85 -16.45 -7.99 6.90
N SER A 86 -15.47 -8.80 6.51
CA SER A 86 -14.87 -9.82 7.37
C SER A 86 -13.43 -10.15 6.93
N PRO A 87 -12.61 -10.80 7.78
CA PRO A 87 -11.30 -11.31 7.39
C PRO A 87 -11.39 -12.32 6.24
N GLU A 88 -12.43 -13.17 6.25
CA GLU A 88 -12.68 -14.15 5.19
C GLU A 88 -12.90 -13.46 3.84
N ASN A 89 -13.66 -12.36 3.82
CA ASN A 89 -13.89 -11.58 2.60
C ASN A 89 -12.61 -10.95 2.05
N LEU A 90 -11.72 -10.47 2.92
CA LEU A 90 -10.41 -9.97 2.51
C LEU A 90 -9.55 -11.05 1.85
N VAL A 91 -9.53 -12.25 2.44
CA VAL A 91 -8.82 -13.40 1.87
C VAL A 91 -9.42 -13.81 0.53
N LEU A 92 -10.75 -13.92 0.45
CA LEU A 92 -11.46 -14.24 -0.79
C LEU A 92 -11.21 -13.17 -1.86
N PHE A 93 -11.11 -11.90 -1.47
CA PHE A 93 -10.76 -10.83 -2.40
C PHE A 93 -9.33 -10.96 -2.92
N ASP A 94 -8.36 -11.25 -2.04
CA ASP A 94 -6.97 -11.50 -2.47
C ASP A 94 -6.89 -12.71 -3.43
N ILE A 95 -7.62 -13.81 -3.14
CA ILE A 95 -7.70 -14.99 -4.02
C ILE A 95 -8.35 -14.63 -5.35
N PHE A 96 -9.47 -13.90 -5.33
CA PHE A 96 -10.19 -13.46 -6.52
C PHE A 96 -9.28 -12.67 -7.47
N VAL A 97 -8.54 -11.69 -6.97
CA VAL A 97 -7.65 -10.86 -7.81
C VAL A 97 -6.53 -11.71 -8.42
N ASN A 98 -5.97 -12.66 -7.65
CA ASN A 98 -4.94 -13.56 -8.15
C ASN A 98 -5.48 -14.51 -9.23
N ILE A 99 -6.68 -15.08 -9.06
CA ILE A 99 -7.29 -15.95 -10.05
C ILE A 99 -7.69 -15.17 -11.29
N LEU A 100 -8.22 -13.96 -11.16
CA LEU A 100 -8.54 -13.08 -12.29
C LEU A 100 -7.28 -12.77 -13.11
N ALA A 101 -6.16 -12.46 -12.45
CA ALA A 101 -4.88 -12.23 -13.12
C ALA A 101 -4.37 -13.52 -13.81
N HIS A 102 -4.54 -14.67 -13.18
CA HIS A 102 -4.20 -15.98 -13.76
C HIS A 102 -5.02 -16.27 -15.01
N ASN A 103 -6.34 -16.07 -14.94
CA ASN A 103 -7.25 -16.30 -16.07
C ASN A 103 -6.96 -15.36 -17.26
N LEU A 104 -6.42 -14.18 -16.99
CA LEU A 104 -6.03 -13.21 -18.01
C LEU A 104 -4.64 -13.47 -18.62
N ALA A 105 -3.79 -14.26 -17.97
CA ALA A 105 -2.39 -14.41 -18.38
C ALA A 105 -2.23 -14.88 -19.83
N GLU A 106 -2.98 -15.90 -20.24
CA GLU A 106 -2.96 -16.42 -21.62
C GLU A 106 -3.70 -15.49 -22.61
N PRO A 107 -4.97 -15.08 -22.38
CA PRO A 107 -5.69 -14.19 -23.29
C PRO A 107 -5.04 -12.82 -23.51
N ALA A 108 -4.34 -12.29 -22.51
CA ALA A 108 -3.68 -11.00 -22.57
C ALA A 108 -2.20 -11.07 -23.02
N TYR A 109 -1.67 -12.25 -23.28
CA TYR A 109 -0.27 -12.43 -23.67
C TYR A 109 0.09 -11.65 -24.94
N GLU A 110 -0.76 -11.68 -25.95
CA GLU A 110 -0.55 -10.91 -27.18
C GLU A 110 -0.53 -9.38 -26.94
N ALA A 111 -1.27 -8.91 -25.95
CA ALA A 111 -1.24 -7.50 -25.56
C ALA A 111 0.09 -7.12 -24.91
N ASP A 112 0.65 -7.99 -24.06
CA ASP A 112 1.98 -7.79 -23.47
C ASP A 112 3.08 -7.76 -24.55
N VAL A 113 3.05 -8.67 -25.51
CA VAL A 113 3.95 -8.68 -26.68
C VAL A 113 3.82 -7.38 -27.49
N ALA A 114 2.62 -6.80 -27.58
CA ALA A 114 2.36 -5.52 -28.25
C ALA A 114 2.67 -4.29 -27.37
N GLN A 115 3.35 -4.45 -26.22
CA GLN A 115 3.69 -3.38 -25.27
C GLN A 115 2.47 -2.67 -24.65
N LEU A 116 1.38 -3.40 -24.49
CA LEU A 116 0.23 -2.97 -23.70
C LEU A 116 0.33 -3.64 -22.33
N GLU A 117 0.50 -2.86 -21.30
CA GLU A 117 0.65 -3.38 -19.94
C GLU A 117 -0.65 -3.21 -19.14
N TYR A 118 -0.97 -4.20 -18.32
CA TYR A 118 -2.03 -4.08 -17.32
C TYR A 118 -1.56 -4.57 -15.96
N LYS A 119 -2.20 -4.07 -14.91
CA LYS A 119 -1.98 -4.51 -13.53
C LYS A 119 -3.30 -4.51 -12.78
N LEU A 120 -3.60 -5.61 -12.11
CA LEU A 120 -4.69 -5.77 -11.16
C LEU A 120 -4.13 -5.68 -9.75
N VAL A 121 -4.71 -4.83 -8.90
CA VAL A 121 -4.26 -4.63 -7.53
C VAL A 121 -5.45 -4.79 -6.59
N ALA A 122 -5.31 -5.69 -5.62
CA ALA A 122 -6.22 -5.77 -4.50
C ALA A 122 -5.99 -4.56 -3.58
N GLY A 123 -6.82 -3.55 -3.70
CA GLY A 123 -6.81 -2.39 -2.82
C GLY A 123 -7.57 -2.65 -1.52
N GLU A 124 -7.47 -1.74 -0.57
CA GLU A 124 -8.15 -1.88 0.74
C GLU A 124 -9.67 -1.83 0.61
N HIS A 125 -10.19 -1.10 -0.37
CA HIS A 125 -11.64 -0.89 -0.57
C HIS A 125 -12.13 -1.27 -1.97
N GLY A 126 -11.25 -1.66 -2.86
CA GLY A 126 -11.64 -1.91 -4.25
C GLY A 126 -10.59 -2.60 -5.09
N LEU A 127 -11.03 -3.14 -6.22
CA LEU A 127 -10.16 -3.65 -7.26
C LEU A 127 -9.63 -2.49 -8.09
N VAL A 128 -8.32 -2.28 -8.07
CA VAL A 128 -7.67 -1.28 -8.92
C VAL A 128 -7.17 -1.92 -10.19
N ILE A 129 -7.66 -1.43 -11.32
CA ILE A 129 -7.28 -1.86 -12.67
C ILE A 129 -6.46 -0.74 -13.31
N ARG A 130 -5.25 -1.04 -13.73
CA ARG A 130 -4.34 -0.10 -14.38
C ARG A 130 -3.94 -0.62 -15.74
N LEU A 131 -4.10 0.19 -16.78
CA LEU A 131 -3.65 -0.10 -18.13
C LEU A 131 -2.78 1.05 -18.63
N LYS A 132 -1.75 0.73 -19.42
CA LYS A 132 -0.93 1.72 -20.13
C LYS A 132 -0.39 1.15 -21.44
N GLY A 133 -0.12 2.02 -22.39
CA GLY A 133 0.46 1.67 -23.67
C GLY A 133 0.00 2.57 -24.81
N PHE A 134 0.22 2.13 -26.03
CA PHE A 134 -0.30 2.83 -27.21
C PHE A 134 -1.84 2.87 -27.18
N ASN A 135 -2.41 4.06 -27.33
CA ASN A 135 -3.85 4.26 -27.16
C ASN A 135 -4.71 3.52 -28.19
N HIS A 136 -4.19 3.26 -29.41
CA HIS A 136 -4.97 2.65 -30.50
C HIS A 136 -5.63 1.34 -30.08
N LYS A 137 -4.90 0.43 -29.44
CA LYS A 137 -5.40 -0.92 -29.09
C LYS A 137 -5.68 -1.10 -27.59
N LEU A 138 -5.40 -0.09 -26.77
CA LEU A 138 -5.63 -0.14 -25.34
C LEU A 138 -7.12 -0.42 -24.96
N PRO A 139 -8.14 0.09 -25.69
CA PRO A 139 -9.54 -0.25 -25.45
C PRO A 139 -9.85 -1.74 -25.61
N LEU A 140 -9.16 -2.46 -26.50
CA LEU A 140 -9.34 -3.91 -26.65
C LEU A 140 -8.89 -4.65 -25.40
N LEU A 141 -7.76 -4.25 -24.81
CA LEU A 141 -7.27 -4.83 -23.56
C LEU A 141 -8.23 -4.52 -22.40
N LEU A 142 -8.76 -3.31 -22.31
CA LEU A 142 -9.76 -2.96 -21.31
C LEU A 142 -11.00 -3.86 -21.41
N ARG A 143 -11.55 -4.04 -22.62
CA ARG A 143 -12.71 -4.92 -22.84
C ARG A 143 -12.41 -6.36 -22.45
N LEU A 144 -11.24 -6.87 -22.82
CA LEU A 144 -10.80 -8.21 -22.42
C LEU A 144 -10.80 -8.41 -20.90
N ILE A 145 -10.26 -7.43 -20.15
CA ILE A 145 -10.22 -7.49 -18.69
C ILE A 145 -11.63 -7.42 -18.09
N VAL A 146 -12.46 -6.50 -18.57
CA VAL A 146 -13.83 -6.34 -18.06
C VAL A 146 -14.70 -7.55 -18.38
N ASP A 147 -14.55 -8.16 -19.55
CA ASP A 147 -15.27 -9.38 -19.92
C ASP A 147 -14.87 -10.55 -19.00
N HIS A 148 -13.58 -10.74 -18.70
CA HIS A 148 -13.13 -11.76 -17.75
C HIS A 148 -13.56 -11.49 -16.31
N LEU A 149 -13.70 -10.22 -15.94
CA LEU A 149 -14.25 -9.83 -14.65
C LEU A 149 -15.76 -10.15 -14.57
N ALA A 150 -16.50 -9.85 -15.64
CA ALA A 150 -17.94 -10.14 -15.71
C ALA A 150 -18.22 -11.64 -15.66
N ASP A 151 -17.50 -12.41 -16.46
CA ASP A 151 -17.64 -13.86 -16.63
C ASP A 151 -16.62 -14.65 -15.78
N PHE A 152 -16.30 -14.14 -14.59
CA PHE A 152 -15.30 -14.75 -13.71
C PHE A 152 -15.65 -16.17 -13.33
N THR A 153 -14.67 -17.05 -13.47
CA THR A 153 -14.73 -18.46 -13.06
C THR A 153 -13.48 -18.84 -12.27
N ALA A 154 -13.60 -19.82 -11.40
CA ALA A 154 -12.49 -20.33 -10.60
C ALA A 154 -12.46 -21.86 -10.65
N GLU A 155 -11.36 -22.43 -11.13
CA GLU A 155 -11.14 -23.87 -11.08
C GLU A 155 -10.67 -24.29 -9.68
N PRO A 156 -11.17 -25.43 -9.12
CA PRO A 156 -10.81 -25.86 -7.78
C PRO A 156 -9.31 -26.04 -7.55
N GLY A 157 -8.57 -26.53 -8.56
CA GLY A 157 -7.12 -26.68 -8.50
C GLY A 157 -6.37 -25.34 -8.40
N VAL A 158 -6.80 -24.36 -9.19
CA VAL A 158 -6.24 -22.99 -9.18
C VAL A 158 -6.56 -22.27 -7.87
N PHE A 159 -7.79 -22.43 -7.37
CA PHE A 159 -8.18 -21.89 -6.07
C PHE A 159 -7.32 -22.45 -4.93
N SER A 160 -7.11 -23.78 -4.90
CA SER A 160 -6.27 -24.43 -3.90
C SER A 160 -4.82 -23.93 -3.96
N MET A 161 -4.27 -23.79 -5.16
CA MET A 161 -2.91 -23.26 -5.37
C MET A 161 -2.75 -21.85 -4.78
N PHE A 162 -3.66 -20.94 -5.10
CA PHE A 162 -3.59 -19.56 -4.57
C PHE A 162 -3.88 -19.48 -3.08
N SER A 163 -4.75 -20.33 -2.54
CA SER A 163 -4.98 -20.41 -1.10
C SER A 163 -3.71 -20.80 -0.36
N GLU A 164 -2.98 -21.81 -0.83
CA GLU A 164 -1.68 -22.21 -0.26
C GLU A 164 -0.60 -21.13 -0.43
N GLN A 165 -0.59 -20.43 -1.56
CA GLN A 165 0.32 -19.31 -1.77
C GLN A 165 0.04 -18.14 -0.81
N LEU A 166 -1.24 -17.83 -0.54
CA LEU A 166 -1.60 -16.77 0.40
C LEU A 166 -1.28 -17.13 1.86
N LYS A 167 -1.42 -18.40 2.26
CA LYS A 167 -0.94 -18.85 3.58
C LYS A 167 0.54 -18.49 3.77
N LYS A 168 1.37 -18.80 2.77
CA LYS A 168 2.81 -18.46 2.78
C LYS A 168 3.04 -16.95 2.81
N THR A 169 2.29 -16.21 2.02
CA THR A 169 2.42 -14.75 1.92
C THR A 169 2.08 -14.07 3.24
N TYR A 170 0.96 -14.41 3.87
CA TYR A 170 0.57 -13.85 5.16
C TYR A 170 1.53 -14.26 6.27
N PHE A 171 1.95 -15.53 6.31
CA PHE A 171 2.95 -15.99 7.26
C PHE A 171 4.26 -15.21 7.12
N ASN A 172 4.77 -15.03 5.91
CA ASN A 172 5.99 -14.26 5.64
C ASN A 172 5.87 -12.77 6.00
N ILE A 173 4.67 -12.21 5.99
CA ILE A 173 4.42 -10.85 6.50
C ILE A 173 4.51 -10.85 8.03
N LEU A 174 3.88 -11.80 8.68
CA LEU A 174 3.78 -11.88 10.14
C LEU A 174 5.13 -12.12 10.84
N ILE A 175 6.03 -12.89 10.20
CA ILE A 175 7.35 -13.19 10.78
C ILE A 175 8.37 -12.04 10.65
N LYS A 176 8.04 -10.96 9.95
CA LYS A 176 8.90 -9.79 9.78
C LYS A 176 8.55 -8.70 10.79
N PRO A 177 9.47 -8.31 11.69
CA PRO A 177 9.18 -7.31 12.73
C PRO A 177 8.63 -5.98 12.18
N GLU A 178 9.20 -5.49 11.07
CA GLU A 178 8.78 -4.23 10.44
C GLU A 178 7.34 -4.29 9.86
N ARG A 179 6.92 -5.48 9.41
CA ARG A 179 5.55 -5.68 8.91
C ARG A 179 4.55 -5.83 10.04
N LEU A 180 4.94 -6.57 11.06
CA LEU A 180 4.13 -6.74 12.26
C LEU A 180 3.96 -5.41 13.00
N GLY A 181 5.01 -4.63 13.18
CA GLY A 181 4.95 -3.31 13.80
C GLY A 181 4.01 -2.34 13.04
N LYS A 182 4.09 -2.36 11.71
CA LYS A 182 3.14 -1.61 10.87
C LYS A 182 1.69 -2.07 11.07
N ASP A 183 1.44 -3.38 11.08
CA ASP A 183 0.08 -3.94 11.26
C ASP A 183 -0.47 -3.55 12.63
N VAL A 184 0.31 -3.73 13.70
CA VAL A 184 -0.08 -3.35 15.08
C VAL A 184 -0.40 -1.86 15.18
N ARG A 185 0.45 -1.00 14.62
CA ARG A 185 0.21 0.45 14.61
C ARG A 185 -1.09 0.81 13.90
N LEU A 186 -1.35 0.23 12.73
CA LEU A 186 -2.58 0.49 11.98
C LEU A 186 -3.83 -0.08 12.67
N LEU A 187 -3.72 -1.23 13.35
CA LEU A 187 -4.81 -1.78 14.15
C LEU A 187 -5.21 -0.85 15.31
N ILE A 188 -4.24 -0.14 15.90
CA ILE A 188 -4.51 0.84 16.96
C ILE A 188 -5.13 2.11 16.39
N LEU A 189 -4.68 2.56 15.22
CA LEU A 189 -5.07 3.85 14.63
C LEU A 189 -6.36 3.79 13.81
N GLU A 190 -6.60 2.69 13.10
CA GLU A 190 -7.75 2.57 12.19
C GLU A 190 -8.87 1.74 12.81
N HIS A 191 -10.01 2.36 12.97
CA HIS A 191 -11.21 1.70 13.50
C HIS A 191 -11.71 0.62 12.53
N CYS A 192 -12.07 -0.54 13.06
CA CYS A 192 -12.58 -1.69 12.30
C CYS A 192 -11.60 -2.33 11.29
N ARG A 193 -10.30 -2.10 11.42
CA ARG A 193 -9.30 -2.78 10.61
C ARG A 193 -9.18 -4.26 11.01
N TRP A 194 -8.99 -5.13 10.02
CA TRP A 194 -8.65 -6.53 10.19
C TRP A 194 -7.13 -6.75 10.14
N SER A 195 -6.59 -7.51 11.10
CA SER A 195 -5.15 -7.80 11.16
C SER A 195 -4.72 -8.84 10.13
N VAL A 196 -3.44 -8.87 9.83
CA VAL A 196 -2.84 -9.94 9.01
C VAL A 196 -2.97 -11.31 9.72
N ILE A 197 -2.93 -11.34 11.06
CA ILE A 197 -3.20 -12.57 11.85
C ILE A 197 -4.61 -13.11 11.57
N GLN A 198 -5.62 -12.25 11.59
CA GLN A 198 -7.01 -12.64 11.32
C GLN A 198 -7.19 -13.15 9.89
N LYS A 199 -6.52 -12.51 8.91
CA LYS A 199 -6.49 -13.00 7.51
C LYS A 199 -5.80 -14.36 7.41
N TYR A 200 -4.67 -14.55 8.08
CA TYR A 200 -4.00 -15.84 8.14
C TYR A 200 -4.86 -16.93 8.76
N GLN A 201 -5.53 -16.65 9.88
CA GLN A 201 -6.47 -17.57 10.52
C GLN A 201 -7.65 -17.90 9.61
N ALA A 202 -8.19 -16.93 8.87
CA ALA A 202 -9.30 -17.14 7.95
C ALA A 202 -8.91 -18.12 6.81
N VAL A 203 -7.72 -17.96 6.22
CA VAL A 203 -7.26 -18.89 5.18
C VAL A 203 -6.95 -20.29 5.75
N MET A 204 -6.50 -20.38 7.00
CA MET A 204 -6.19 -21.66 7.66
C MET A 204 -7.45 -22.46 8.04
N LYS A 205 -8.58 -21.79 8.30
CA LYS A 205 -9.87 -22.46 8.58
C LYS A 205 -10.42 -23.23 7.37
N GLY A 206 -9.92 -22.96 6.18
CA GLY A 206 -10.34 -23.60 4.94
C GLY A 206 -11.53 -22.86 4.30
N LEU A 207 -11.28 -22.12 3.24
CA LEU A 207 -12.28 -21.50 2.38
C LEU A 207 -12.51 -22.39 1.16
N THR A 208 -13.67 -22.28 0.54
CA THR A 208 -14.07 -23.07 -0.61
C THR A 208 -14.25 -22.22 -1.88
N VAL A 209 -14.30 -22.89 -3.04
CA VAL A 209 -14.63 -22.22 -4.31
C VAL A 209 -16.03 -21.61 -4.28
N ASP A 210 -16.99 -22.28 -3.60
CA ASP A 210 -18.36 -21.78 -3.49
C ASP A 210 -18.41 -20.50 -2.64
N ASP A 211 -17.60 -20.40 -1.58
CA ASP A 211 -17.44 -19.16 -0.81
C ASP A 211 -16.90 -18.05 -1.69
N LEU A 212 -15.90 -18.35 -2.53
CA LEU A 212 -15.35 -17.40 -3.48
C LEU A 212 -16.38 -16.91 -4.49
N MET A 213 -17.13 -17.82 -5.10
CA MET A 213 -18.14 -17.47 -6.11
C MET A 213 -19.27 -16.65 -5.50
N THR A 214 -19.68 -16.96 -4.28
CA THR A 214 -20.65 -16.18 -3.50
C THR A 214 -20.13 -14.78 -3.20
N PHE A 215 -18.89 -14.68 -2.75
CA PHE A 215 -18.23 -13.41 -2.49
C PHE A 215 -18.14 -12.54 -3.77
N VAL A 216 -17.67 -13.10 -4.89
CA VAL A 216 -17.54 -12.39 -6.18
C VAL A 216 -18.91 -11.93 -6.69
N GLY A 217 -19.95 -12.74 -6.52
CA GLY A 217 -21.33 -12.35 -6.83
C GLY A 217 -21.77 -11.14 -6.04
N GLY A 218 -21.54 -11.14 -4.73
CA GLY A 218 -21.83 -10.00 -3.86
C GLY A 218 -20.98 -8.77 -4.16
N LEU A 219 -19.70 -8.97 -4.45
CA LEU A 219 -18.78 -7.88 -4.85
C LEU A 219 -19.26 -7.16 -6.11
N LYS A 220 -19.69 -7.91 -7.12
CA LYS A 220 -20.17 -7.35 -8.40
C LYS A 220 -21.59 -6.78 -8.33
N ALA A 221 -22.37 -7.11 -7.32
CA ALA A 221 -23.76 -6.67 -7.22
C ALA A 221 -23.89 -5.18 -6.93
N GLU A 222 -23.04 -4.64 -6.09
CA GLU A 222 -23.05 -3.25 -5.65
C GLU A 222 -21.63 -2.67 -5.70
N LEU A 223 -21.41 -1.67 -6.57
CA LEU A 223 -20.12 -1.04 -6.78
C LEU A 223 -20.25 0.48 -6.93
N TYR A 224 -19.14 1.16 -6.63
CA TYR A 224 -18.89 2.51 -7.09
C TYR A 224 -17.58 2.52 -7.87
N THR A 225 -17.61 3.01 -9.11
CA THR A 225 -16.45 2.97 -10.00
C THR A 225 -15.83 4.35 -10.13
N GLU A 226 -14.61 4.53 -9.64
CA GLU A 226 -13.83 5.74 -9.87
C GLU A 226 -12.76 5.50 -10.92
N GLY A 227 -12.64 6.42 -11.88
CA GLY A 227 -11.68 6.29 -12.95
C GLY A 227 -10.90 7.56 -13.25
N LEU A 228 -9.70 7.35 -13.82
CA LEU A 228 -8.89 8.37 -14.47
C LEU A 228 -8.45 7.84 -15.84
N VAL A 229 -8.77 8.60 -16.88
CA VAL A 229 -8.26 8.36 -18.23
C VAL A 229 -7.42 9.57 -18.62
N GLN A 230 -6.13 9.34 -18.90
CA GLN A 230 -5.20 10.41 -19.26
C GLN A 230 -4.31 9.98 -20.42
N GLY A 231 -4.09 10.89 -21.36
CA GLY A 231 -3.25 10.67 -22.54
C GLY A 231 -3.97 10.91 -23.84
N ASN A 232 -3.68 10.09 -24.86
CA ASN A 232 -4.19 10.29 -26.23
C ASN A 232 -5.57 9.63 -26.45
N PHE A 233 -6.56 10.03 -25.66
CA PHE A 233 -7.98 9.71 -25.85
C PHE A 233 -8.81 10.99 -25.89
N THR A 234 -10.01 10.91 -26.42
CA THR A 234 -11.02 11.97 -26.29
C THR A 234 -11.82 11.79 -25.00
N SER A 235 -12.52 12.85 -24.57
CA SER A 235 -13.40 12.76 -23.40
C SER A 235 -14.58 11.81 -23.66
N THR A 236 -15.06 11.75 -24.89
CA THR A 236 -16.13 10.85 -25.31
C THR A 236 -15.72 9.39 -25.20
N GLU A 237 -14.56 9.01 -25.74
CA GLU A 237 -14.02 7.65 -25.59
C GLU A 237 -13.84 7.27 -24.12
N SER A 238 -13.39 8.21 -23.31
CA SER A 238 -13.17 7.97 -21.87
C SER A 238 -14.49 7.66 -21.13
N LYS A 239 -15.60 8.33 -21.49
CA LYS A 239 -16.93 8.04 -20.95
C LYS A 239 -17.42 6.65 -21.36
N GLU A 240 -17.11 6.22 -22.60
CA GLU A 240 -17.46 4.88 -23.08
C GLU A 240 -16.77 3.78 -22.26
N PHE A 241 -15.55 4.03 -21.75
CA PHE A 241 -14.86 3.06 -20.90
C PHE A 241 -15.60 2.82 -19.58
N LEU A 242 -16.04 3.87 -18.90
CA LEU A 242 -16.85 3.73 -17.70
C LEU A 242 -18.21 3.07 -18.01
N GLN A 243 -18.84 3.48 -19.11
CA GLN A 243 -20.11 2.89 -19.51
C GLN A 243 -19.97 1.40 -19.78
N TYR A 244 -18.85 0.94 -20.35
CA TYR A 244 -18.59 -0.47 -20.58
C TYR A 244 -18.54 -1.30 -19.27
N PHE A 245 -17.96 -0.76 -18.19
CA PHE A 245 -18.03 -1.39 -16.87
C PHE A 245 -19.49 -1.51 -16.38
N ILE A 246 -20.26 -0.43 -16.50
CA ILE A 246 -21.66 -0.40 -16.06
C ILE A 246 -22.51 -1.42 -16.82
N ASP A 247 -22.37 -1.47 -18.14
CA ASP A 247 -23.15 -2.34 -19.02
C ASP A 247 -22.81 -3.82 -18.85
N LYS A 248 -21.51 -4.14 -18.65
CA LYS A 248 -21.05 -5.52 -18.52
C LYS A 248 -21.29 -6.09 -17.15
N LEU A 249 -21.01 -5.33 -16.09
CA LEU A 249 -21.16 -5.79 -14.71
C LEU A 249 -22.58 -5.62 -14.18
N GLN A 250 -23.37 -4.71 -14.75
CA GLN A 250 -24.77 -4.43 -14.39
C GLN A 250 -25.00 -4.19 -12.88
N TYR A 251 -23.98 -3.61 -12.21
CA TYR A 251 -24.03 -3.38 -10.77
C TYR A 251 -25.01 -2.28 -10.36
N GLN A 252 -25.50 -2.38 -9.14
CA GLN A 252 -26.28 -1.32 -8.50
C GLN A 252 -25.36 -0.32 -7.80
N PRO A 253 -25.79 0.93 -7.61
CA PRO A 253 -25.07 1.91 -6.82
C PRO A 253 -24.89 1.43 -5.37
N LEU A 254 -23.81 1.88 -4.72
CA LEU A 254 -23.65 1.64 -3.30
C LEU A 254 -24.76 2.33 -2.49
N PRO A 255 -25.29 1.71 -1.43
CA PRO A 255 -26.18 2.36 -0.49
C PRO A 255 -25.51 3.62 0.10
N ALA A 256 -26.26 4.74 0.14
CA ALA A 256 -25.73 6.04 0.58
C ALA A 256 -25.21 6.05 2.04
N GLU A 257 -25.63 5.10 2.85
CA GLU A 257 -25.32 5.01 4.28
C GLU A 257 -24.11 4.11 4.61
N VAL A 258 -23.55 3.41 3.63
CA VAL A 258 -22.45 2.46 3.86
C VAL A 258 -21.10 3.15 3.73
N PRO A 259 -20.34 3.37 4.82
CA PRO A 259 -19.00 3.92 4.73
C PRO A 259 -18.03 2.86 4.17
N VAL A 260 -17.32 3.21 3.10
CA VAL A 260 -16.29 2.36 2.47
C VAL A 260 -14.88 2.87 2.82
N LEU A 261 -14.68 3.38 4.03
CA LEU A 261 -13.46 4.08 4.40
C LEU A 261 -13.08 3.77 5.84
N PHE A 262 -11.78 3.64 6.08
CA PHE A 262 -11.28 3.57 7.44
C PHE A 262 -11.42 4.94 8.12
N ARG A 263 -11.90 4.92 9.34
CA ARG A 263 -11.86 6.06 10.24
C ARG A 263 -10.73 5.88 11.24
N VAL A 264 -10.08 6.97 11.57
CA VAL A 264 -8.93 6.97 12.48
C VAL A 264 -9.38 7.40 13.86
N VAL A 265 -8.92 6.67 14.88
CA VAL A 265 -9.16 7.03 16.26
C VAL A 265 -8.39 8.32 16.64
N GLU A 266 -9.01 9.16 17.41
CA GLU A 266 -8.33 10.28 18.04
C GLU A 266 -7.58 9.76 19.27
N MET A 267 -6.24 9.68 19.16
CA MET A 267 -5.40 9.23 20.27
C MET A 267 -5.56 10.16 21.47
N PRO A 268 -5.68 9.63 22.69
CA PRO A 268 -5.71 10.45 23.89
C PRO A 268 -4.39 11.22 24.05
N GLN A 269 -4.46 12.40 24.67
CA GLN A 269 -3.31 13.24 24.99
C GLN A 269 -2.47 12.64 26.13
N LYS A 270 -1.85 11.52 25.83
CA LYS A 270 -1.03 10.72 26.74
C LYS A 270 -0.07 9.85 25.94
N HIS A 271 1.02 9.44 26.55
CA HIS A 271 1.90 8.41 26.01
C HIS A 271 1.25 7.02 26.14
N HIS A 272 1.09 6.31 25.03
CA HIS A 272 0.64 4.92 24.98
C HIS A 272 1.77 4.03 24.48
N LEU A 273 1.88 2.83 25.05
CA LEU A 273 2.84 1.81 24.65
C LEU A 273 2.12 0.51 24.31
N CYS A 274 2.37 0.01 23.11
CA CYS A 274 2.01 -1.34 22.70
C CYS A 274 3.28 -2.13 22.44
N LYS A 275 3.59 -3.10 23.31
CA LYS A 275 4.77 -3.94 23.20
C LYS A 275 4.34 -5.37 22.92
N VAL A 276 4.78 -5.92 21.78
CA VAL A 276 4.41 -7.27 21.32
C VAL A 276 5.66 -8.09 21.02
N LYS A 277 5.56 -9.40 21.21
CA LYS A 277 6.62 -10.34 20.85
C LYS A 277 6.59 -10.60 19.34
N SER A 278 7.74 -10.69 18.70
CA SER A 278 7.89 -11.17 17.33
C SER A 278 7.34 -12.59 17.21
N LEU A 279 6.81 -12.94 16.05
CA LEU A 279 6.27 -14.28 15.78
C LEU A 279 7.32 -15.25 15.24
N ASN A 280 8.49 -14.75 14.85
CA ASN A 280 9.59 -15.57 14.35
C ASN A 280 10.60 -15.90 15.47
N LYS A 281 10.56 -17.13 15.98
CA LYS A 281 11.46 -17.59 17.03
C LYS A 281 12.95 -17.63 16.63
N GLY A 282 13.25 -17.63 15.34
CA GLY A 282 14.61 -17.62 14.80
C GLY A 282 15.15 -16.21 14.48
N ASP A 283 14.37 -15.15 14.73
CA ASP A 283 14.75 -13.78 14.37
C ASP A 283 14.98 -12.92 15.63
N ALA A 284 16.20 -12.42 15.77
CA ALA A 284 16.58 -11.52 16.84
C ALA A 284 16.32 -10.03 16.53
N ASN A 285 15.75 -9.71 15.37
CA ASN A 285 15.46 -8.34 15.03
C ASN A 285 14.23 -7.83 15.78
N SER A 286 14.36 -6.63 16.29
CA SER A 286 13.29 -5.87 16.95
C SER A 286 13.01 -4.60 16.18
N GLU A 287 11.79 -4.09 16.24
CA GLU A 287 11.42 -2.77 15.71
C GLU A 287 10.82 -1.90 16.82
N VAL A 288 11.26 -0.67 16.87
CA VAL A 288 10.68 0.37 17.73
C VAL A 288 10.24 1.53 16.86
N THR A 289 8.95 1.86 16.91
CA THR A 289 8.37 3.03 16.24
C THR A 289 7.73 3.94 17.29
N VAL A 290 8.22 5.17 17.40
CA VAL A 290 7.61 6.23 18.21
C VAL A 290 6.84 7.16 17.28
N TYR A 291 5.53 7.21 17.44
CA TYR A 291 4.59 7.93 16.59
C TYR A 291 3.89 9.05 17.36
N PHE A 292 3.72 10.18 16.70
CA PHE A 292 2.98 11.34 17.20
C PHE A 292 1.84 11.65 16.23
N GLN A 293 0.60 11.59 16.73
CA GLN A 293 -0.57 11.96 15.95
C GLN A 293 -0.75 13.49 15.99
N SER A 294 -0.87 14.10 14.81
CA SER A 294 -1.14 15.53 14.68
C SER A 294 -2.65 15.79 14.63
N GLY A 295 -3.26 15.61 13.48
CA GLY A 295 -4.67 15.88 13.29
C GLY A 295 -5.11 15.63 11.85
N LEU A 296 -6.28 16.18 11.50
CA LEU A 296 -6.82 16.06 10.15
C LEU A 296 -5.89 16.71 9.13
N LYS A 297 -5.72 16.03 8.00
CA LYS A 297 -4.87 16.50 6.92
C LYS A 297 -5.37 17.81 6.33
N ASN A 298 -4.50 18.81 6.33
CA ASN A 298 -4.60 19.98 5.49
C ASN A 298 -3.27 20.23 4.77
N LEU A 299 -3.28 20.99 3.70
CA LEU A 299 -2.09 21.17 2.85
C LEU A 299 -0.96 21.87 3.59
N ARG A 300 -1.31 22.88 4.40
CA ARG A 300 -0.33 23.65 5.14
C ARG A 300 0.37 22.81 6.21
N GLU A 301 -0.40 22.08 6.99
CA GLU A 301 0.09 21.17 8.03
C GLU A 301 0.98 20.07 7.42
N HIS A 302 0.57 19.52 6.28
CA HIS A 302 1.35 18.50 5.58
C HIS A 302 2.70 19.04 5.10
N ALA A 303 2.71 20.22 4.47
CA ALA A 303 3.95 20.83 3.99
C ALA A 303 4.90 21.20 5.15
N LEU A 304 4.35 21.65 6.28
CA LEU A 304 5.14 21.96 7.49
C LEU A 304 5.75 20.71 8.09
N MET A 305 4.99 19.61 8.14
CA MET A 305 5.47 18.30 8.59
C MET A 305 6.56 17.74 7.68
N GLU A 306 6.40 17.83 6.37
CA GLU A 306 7.45 17.41 5.41
C GLU A 306 8.74 18.19 5.62
N LEU A 307 8.64 19.50 5.78
CA LEU A 307 9.79 20.36 6.07
C LEU A 307 10.48 19.95 7.38
N MET A 308 9.71 19.67 8.43
CA MET A 308 10.24 19.21 9.72
C MET A 308 10.94 17.86 9.59
N VAL A 309 10.34 16.89 8.90
CA VAL A 309 10.94 15.56 8.69
C VAL A 309 12.21 15.66 7.84
N MET A 310 12.22 16.50 6.82
CA MET A 310 13.42 16.76 6.01
C MET A 310 14.58 17.30 6.86
N HIS A 311 14.31 18.23 7.79
CA HIS A 311 15.31 18.71 8.75
C HIS A 311 15.78 17.61 9.72
N MET A 312 14.94 16.61 9.99
CA MET A 312 15.21 15.55 10.94
C MET A 312 16.04 14.41 10.37
N GLU A 313 16.01 14.16 9.06
CA GLU A 313 16.59 12.96 8.42
C GLU A 313 18.06 12.76 8.75
N GLU A 314 18.91 13.74 8.45
CA GLU A 314 20.35 13.65 8.69
C GLU A 314 20.68 13.59 10.20
N PRO A 315 20.14 14.47 11.07
CA PRO A 315 20.38 14.37 12.51
C PRO A 315 19.91 13.07 13.13
N CYS A 316 18.79 12.51 12.69
CA CYS A 316 18.27 11.24 13.15
C CYS A 316 19.23 10.09 12.82
N PHE A 317 19.69 10.06 11.58
CA PHE A 317 20.66 9.08 11.14
C PHE A 317 21.99 9.19 11.91
N ASP A 318 22.54 10.42 12.05
CA ASP A 318 23.79 10.66 12.75
C ASP A 318 23.71 10.23 14.23
N PHE A 319 22.64 10.63 14.92
CA PHE A 319 22.47 10.33 16.35
C PHE A 319 22.20 8.85 16.60
N LEU A 320 21.13 8.29 16.02
CA LEU A 320 20.65 6.95 16.36
C LEU A 320 21.44 5.83 15.70
N ARG A 321 21.92 6.04 14.47
CA ARG A 321 22.69 5.02 13.76
C ARG A 321 24.20 5.16 13.94
N THR A 322 24.75 6.37 13.75
CA THR A 322 26.20 6.56 13.72
C THR A 322 26.78 6.62 15.13
N LYS A 323 26.20 7.43 16.03
CA LYS A 323 26.71 7.61 17.40
C LYS A 323 26.25 6.52 18.34
N GLU A 324 24.95 6.25 18.40
CA GLU A 324 24.38 5.26 19.32
C GLU A 324 24.44 3.83 18.78
N THR A 325 24.70 3.63 17.49
CA THR A 325 24.86 2.32 16.83
C THR A 325 23.68 1.36 17.05
N LEU A 326 22.45 1.91 17.16
CA LEU A 326 21.27 1.13 17.55
C LEU A 326 20.84 0.11 16.50
N GLY A 327 21.04 0.40 15.22
CA GLY A 327 20.66 -0.48 14.14
C GLY A 327 20.96 0.07 12.76
N TYR A 328 20.63 -0.71 11.74
CA TYR A 328 20.94 -0.37 10.36
C TYR A 328 19.87 0.53 9.73
N GLN A 329 18.60 0.25 10.04
CA GLN A 329 17.45 1.01 9.58
C GLN A 329 17.01 1.99 10.69
N VAL A 330 17.23 3.27 10.43
CA VAL A 330 16.86 4.36 11.33
C VAL A 330 16.32 5.49 10.47
N TYR A 331 15.08 5.88 10.65
CA TYR A 331 14.48 6.93 9.82
C TYR A 331 13.28 7.61 10.47
N PRO A 332 13.15 8.94 10.27
CA PRO A 332 11.90 9.66 10.53
C PRO A 332 10.97 9.51 9.31
N THR A 333 9.67 9.62 9.52
CA THR A 333 8.69 9.52 8.43
C THR A 333 7.46 10.36 8.69
N CYS A 334 6.99 11.09 7.68
CA CYS A 334 5.62 11.60 7.64
C CYS A 334 4.62 10.45 7.53
N ARG A 335 3.58 10.50 8.32
CA ARG A 335 2.48 9.52 8.29
C ARG A 335 1.18 10.21 7.91
N ASN A 336 0.50 9.62 6.94
CA ASN A 336 -0.88 9.96 6.62
C ASN A 336 -1.69 8.68 6.71
N THR A 337 -2.42 8.53 7.80
CA THR A 337 -3.26 7.36 8.05
C THR A 337 -4.70 7.76 7.77
N SER A 338 -5.23 7.33 6.62
CA SER A 338 -6.63 7.60 6.21
C SER A 338 -7.09 9.04 6.45
N GLY A 339 -6.23 10.01 6.11
CA GLY A 339 -6.53 11.45 6.22
C GLY A 339 -6.16 12.09 7.58
N VAL A 340 -5.52 11.35 8.48
CA VAL A 340 -4.98 11.89 9.74
C VAL A 340 -3.46 11.91 9.66
N LEU A 341 -2.88 13.09 9.88
CA LEU A 341 -1.44 13.31 9.83
C LEU A 341 -0.76 12.93 11.14
N GLY A 342 0.48 12.55 11.03
CA GLY A 342 1.39 12.33 12.14
C GLY A 342 2.81 12.12 11.62
N PHE A 343 3.77 12.06 12.53
CA PHE A 343 5.13 11.69 12.19
C PHE A 343 5.64 10.60 13.13
N SER A 344 6.63 9.87 12.70
CA SER A 344 7.24 8.82 13.52
C SER A 344 8.74 8.75 13.31
N VAL A 345 9.44 8.25 14.32
CA VAL A 345 10.83 7.79 14.22
C VAL A 345 10.83 6.28 14.41
N THR A 346 11.44 5.55 13.49
CA THR A 346 11.53 4.08 13.53
C THR A 346 12.99 3.65 13.59
N VAL A 347 13.28 2.66 14.44
CA VAL A 347 14.58 2.03 14.58
C VAL A 347 14.40 0.51 14.54
N GLU A 348 15.10 -0.15 13.62
CA GLU A 348 15.26 -1.60 13.60
C GLU A 348 16.56 -1.94 14.34
N THR A 349 16.48 -2.79 15.35
CA THR A 349 17.59 -3.16 16.23
C THR A 349 17.66 -4.67 16.45
N GLN A 350 18.68 -5.14 17.15
CA GLN A 350 18.83 -6.54 17.54
C GLN A 350 18.52 -6.71 19.03
N ALA A 351 17.56 -7.56 19.34
CA ALA A 351 17.12 -7.86 20.70
C ALA A 351 18.28 -8.40 21.60
N THR A 352 19.28 -9.02 20.99
CA THR A 352 20.49 -9.50 21.67
C THR A 352 21.47 -8.40 22.09
N LYS A 353 21.30 -7.18 21.57
CA LYS A 353 22.19 -6.04 21.86
C LYS A 353 21.50 -4.94 22.67
N PHE A 354 20.27 -4.61 22.28
CA PHE A 354 19.53 -3.51 22.87
C PHE A 354 18.09 -3.92 23.16
N SER A 355 17.59 -3.60 24.35
CA SER A 355 16.16 -3.71 24.64
C SER A 355 15.38 -2.66 23.85
N THR A 356 14.14 -2.97 23.48
CA THR A 356 13.27 -2.02 22.77
C THR A 356 12.98 -0.77 23.61
N GLU A 357 12.94 -0.91 24.93
CA GLU A 357 12.73 0.19 25.86
C GLU A 357 13.95 1.13 25.92
N PHE A 358 15.16 0.59 25.85
CA PHE A 358 16.37 1.41 25.72
C PHE A 358 16.38 2.19 24.41
N VAL A 359 15.98 1.56 23.31
CA VAL A 359 15.91 2.20 21.99
C VAL A 359 14.85 3.32 21.99
N ASP A 360 13.67 3.09 22.59
CA ASP A 360 12.65 4.14 22.77
C ASP A 360 13.19 5.35 23.54
N GLY A 361 13.93 5.09 24.65
CA GLY A 361 14.61 6.14 25.41
C GLY A 361 15.61 6.95 24.57
N LYS A 362 16.36 6.28 23.69
CA LYS A 362 17.29 6.95 22.77
C LYS A 362 16.60 7.76 21.68
N ILE A 363 15.45 7.31 21.18
CA ILE A 363 14.61 8.11 20.28
C ILE A 363 14.13 9.37 20.99
N GLU A 364 13.70 9.28 22.25
CA GLU A 364 13.30 10.45 23.04
C GLU A 364 14.45 11.43 23.27
N GLU A 365 15.65 10.93 23.61
CA GLU A 365 16.85 11.75 23.76
C GLU A 365 17.21 12.46 22.45
N PHE A 366 17.12 11.76 21.33
CA PHE A 366 17.29 12.35 20.01
C PHE A 366 16.27 13.48 19.76
N LEU A 367 14.98 13.23 19.98
CA LEU A 367 13.93 14.21 19.72
C LEU A 367 14.04 15.46 20.60
N LEU A 368 14.55 15.33 21.84
CA LEU A 368 14.88 16.48 22.70
C LEU A 368 16.01 17.29 22.09
N SER A 369 17.13 16.65 21.75
CA SER A 369 18.28 17.33 21.15
C SER A 369 17.95 17.95 19.79
N PHE A 370 17.06 17.32 19.02
CA PHE A 370 16.59 17.86 17.75
C PHE A 370 15.78 19.15 17.95
N GLY A 371 14.93 19.23 18.96
CA GLY A 371 14.18 20.45 19.29
C GLY A 371 15.11 21.63 19.63
N GLU A 372 16.19 21.36 20.38
CA GLU A 372 17.22 22.37 20.66
C GLU A 372 17.94 22.83 19.40
N ARG A 373 18.36 21.90 18.54
CA ARG A 373 19.00 22.19 17.25
C ARG A 373 18.07 22.99 16.32
N LEU A 374 16.80 22.61 16.25
CA LEU A 374 15.82 23.29 15.42
C LEU A 374 15.60 24.74 15.89
N SER A 375 15.58 24.95 17.20
CA SER A 375 15.47 26.31 17.82
C SER A 375 16.72 27.15 17.58
N ALA A 376 17.89 26.53 17.49
CA ALA A 376 19.17 27.20 17.25
C ALA A 376 19.52 27.36 15.76
N LEU A 377 18.68 26.88 14.85
CA LEU A 377 18.89 26.95 13.41
C LEU A 377 18.93 28.41 12.94
N SER A 378 19.90 28.77 12.10
CA SER A 378 19.95 30.11 11.50
C SER A 378 18.84 30.30 10.47
N GLU A 379 18.37 31.53 10.30
CA GLU A 379 17.37 31.85 9.25
C GLU A 379 17.88 31.47 7.85
N GLU A 380 19.18 31.61 7.56
CA GLU A 380 19.78 31.22 6.30
C GLU A 380 19.70 29.70 6.08
N ALA A 381 20.04 28.90 7.09
CA ALA A 381 19.95 27.44 7.02
C ALA A 381 18.50 26.98 6.88
N PHE A 382 17.57 27.60 7.59
CA PHE A 382 16.14 27.35 7.44
C PHE A 382 15.66 27.62 6.02
N ARG A 383 16.00 28.81 5.46
CA ARG A 383 15.61 29.17 4.08
C ARG A 383 16.25 28.28 3.03
N THR A 384 17.45 27.79 3.26
CA THR A 384 18.09 26.81 2.39
C THR A 384 17.27 25.52 2.30
N GLN A 385 16.81 25.01 3.43
CA GLN A 385 15.98 23.80 3.46
C GLN A 385 14.61 24.02 2.81
N VAL A 386 13.95 25.14 3.10
CA VAL A 386 12.69 25.52 2.45
C VAL A 386 12.87 25.55 0.92
N THR A 387 13.96 26.19 0.46
CA THR A 387 14.26 26.28 -0.98
C THR A 387 14.54 24.89 -1.58
N ALA A 388 15.24 24.01 -0.86
CA ALA A 388 15.49 22.66 -1.30
C ALA A 388 14.19 21.86 -1.47
N LEU A 389 13.28 21.94 -0.50
CA LEU A 389 11.97 21.27 -0.57
C LEU A 389 11.10 21.83 -1.70
N ILE A 390 11.10 23.15 -1.89
CA ILE A 390 10.39 23.79 -3.02
C ILE A 390 10.93 23.26 -4.35
N LYS A 391 12.25 23.21 -4.52
CA LYS A 391 12.86 22.69 -5.76
C LYS A 391 12.51 21.22 -6.01
N LEU A 392 12.42 20.39 -4.97
CA LEU A 392 11.95 19.01 -5.11
C LEU A 392 10.51 18.95 -5.63
N LYS A 393 9.63 19.85 -5.14
CA LYS A 393 8.23 19.91 -5.57
C LYS A 393 8.06 20.58 -6.95
N GLU A 394 8.98 21.42 -7.36
CA GLU A 394 9.02 22.05 -8.70
C GLU A 394 9.61 21.13 -9.79
N CYS A 395 10.15 19.96 -9.42
CA CYS A 395 10.64 19.01 -10.40
C CYS A 395 9.52 18.65 -11.39
N GLU A 396 9.80 18.89 -12.67
CA GLU A 396 8.88 18.52 -13.73
C GLU A 396 8.81 17.01 -13.90
N ASP A 397 7.62 16.52 -14.25
CA ASP A 397 7.45 15.12 -14.62
C ASP A 397 8.31 14.79 -15.84
N ALA A 398 9.12 13.75 -15.76
CA ALA A 398 10.00 13.32 -16.85
C ALA A 398 9.22 12.61 -17.98
N HIS A 399 8.07 12.02 -17.66
CA HIS A 399 7.20 11.35 -18.62
C HIS A 399 5.73 11.35 -18.17
N LEU A 400 4.85 11.09 -19.13
CA LEU A 400 3.39 11.10 -18.90
C LEU A 400 2.96 10.20 -17.70
N GLY A 401 3.66 9.09 -17.47
CA GLY A 401 3.33 8.18 -16.37
C GLY A 401 3.45 8.79 -14.98
N GLU A 402 4.45 9.66 -14.75
CA GLU A 402 4.62 10.37 -13.47
C GLU A 402 3.46 11.35 -13.20
N GLU A 403 3.08 12.10 -14.23
CA GLU A 403 1.91 12.99 -14.15
C GLU A 403 0.62 12.20 -13.85
N VAL A 404 0.44 11.05 -14.52
CA VAL A 404 -0.71 10.18 -14.29
C VAL A 404 -0.68 9.60 -12.88
N ASP A 405 0.47 9.18 -12.36
CA ASP A 405 0.59 8.62 -11.00
C ASP A 405 0.22 9.66 -9.95
N ARG A 406 0.64 10.89 -10.11
CA ARG A 406 0.29 12.01 -9.25
C ARG A 406 -1.22 12.29 -9.29
N ASN A 407 -1.80 12.38 -10.47
CA ASN A 407 -3.24 12.62 -10.63
C ASN A 407 -4.07 11.44 -10.10
N TRP A 408 -3.61 10.21 -10.33
CA TRP A 408 -4.27 9.00 -9.81
C TRP A 408 -4.29 8.94 -8.29
N PHE A 409 -3.20 9.39 -7.65
CA PHE A 409 -3.17 9.47 -6.19
C PHE A 409 -4.31 10.34 -5.64
N GLU A 410 -4.58 11.48 -6.27
CA GLU A 410 -5.69 12.36 -5.89
C GLU A 410 -7.08 11.72 -6.08
N VAL A 411 -7.22 10.89 -7.11
CA VAL A 411 -8.47 10.16 -7.38
C VAL A 411 -8.66 9.02 -6.39
N VAL A 412 -7.68 8.13 -6.25
CA VAL A 412 -7.81 6.92 -5.42
C VAL A 412 -7.91 7.24 -3.92
N THR A 413 -7.32 8.36 -3.49
CA THR A 413 -7.45 8.86 -2.11
C THR A 413 -8.67 9.77 -1.93
N GLN A 414 -9.41 10.05 -3.00
CA GLN A 414 -10.59 10.91 -3.02
C GLN A 414 -10.34 12.33 -2.47
N GLN A 415 -9.14 12.86 -2.68
CA GLN A 415 -8.78 14.22 -2.25
C GLN A 415 -8.98 15.26 -3.36
N TYR A 416 -8.76 14.87 -4.62
CA TYR A 416 -9.03 15.67 -5.82
C TYR A 416 -8.32 17.04 -5.87
N ILE A 417 -7.16 17.17 -5.21
CA ILE A 417 -6.36 18.40 -5.21
C ILE A 417 -5.25 18.26 -6.24
N PHE A 418 -5.60 18.38 -7.51
CA PHE A 418 -4.64 18.16 -8.60
C PHE A 418 -3.54 19.23 -8.68
N ASP A 419 -3.76 20.43 -8.13
CA ASP A 419 -2.80 21.52 -7.99
C ASP A 419 -2.04 21.50 -6.65
N ARG A 420 -2.00 20.35 -5.98
CA ARG A 420 -1.41 20.17 -4.63
C ARG A 420 0.00 20.74 -4.54
N LEU A 421 0.88 20.41 -5.48
CA LEU A 421 2.28 20.85 -5.43
C LEU A 421 2.39 22.37 -5.42
N ASN A 422 1.63 23.07 -6.24
CA ASN A 422 1.63 24.52 -6.29
C ASN A 422 1.15 25.13 -4.95
N LYS A 423 0.09 24.58 -4.37
CA LYS A 423 -0.44 25.03 -3.08
C LYS A 423 0.53 24.76 -1.93
N GLU A 424 1.21 23.63 -1.94
CA GLU A 424 2.23 23.31 -0.92
C GLU A 424 3.47 24.22 -1.07
N ILE A 425 3.89 24.53 -2.29
CA ILE A 425 4.97 25.48 -2.58
C ILE A 425 4.61 26.88 -2.04
N GLU A 426 3.39 27.36 -2.28
CA GLU A 426 2.93 28.64 -1.75
C GLU A 426 2.87 28.68 -0.22
N ALA A 427 2.52 27.56 0.41
CA ALA A 427 2.57 27.43 1.87
C ALA A 427 4.02 27.48 2.39
N LEU A 428 4.93 26.73 1.76
CA LEU A 428 6.35 26.68 2.13
C LEU A 428 7.03 28.05 2.08
N LYS A 429 6.73 28.86 1.06
CA LYS A 429 7.27 30.23 0.93
C LYS A 429 6.91 31.13 2.12
N ARG A 430 5.82 30.85 2.82
CA ARG A 430 5.28 31.66 3.93
C ARG A 430 5.71 31.18 5.31
N PHE A 431 6.31 30.00 5.44
CA PHE A 431 6.72 29.47 6.73
C PHE A 431 7.90 30.25 7.31
N SER A 432 7.88 30.38 8.63
CA SER A 432 8.99 30.87 9.42
C SER A 432 9.61 29.76 10.26
N GLN A 433 10.86 29.94 10.65
CA GLN A 433 11.52 29.03 11.59
C GLN A 433 10.75 28.94 12.92
N ALA A 434 10.32 30.07 13.46
CA ALA A 434 9.57 30.12 14.73
C ALA A 434 8.29 29.28 14.68
N GLU A 435 7.61 29.27 13.54
CA GLU A 435 6.42 28.45 13.33
C GLU A 435 6.74 26.96 13.29
N LEU A 436 7.82 26.57 12.62
CA LEU A 436 8.27 25.17 12.58
C LEU A 436 8.67 24.68 13.98
N VAL A 437 9.40 25.49 14.74
CA VAL A 437 9.77 25.21 16.14
C VAL A 437 8.54 25.06 17.02
N SER A 438 7.60 26.02 16.96
CA SER A 438 6.36 25.95 17.72
C SER A 438 5.56 24.69 17.42
N TRP A 439 5.40 24.38 16.14
CA TRP A 439 4.69 23.17 15.70
C TRP A 439 5.33 21.90 16.28
N PHE A 440 6.66 21.78 16.20
CA PHE A 440 7.36 20.62 16.74
C PHE A 440 7.21 20.49 18.25
N LEU A 441 7.38 21.60 18.99
CA LEU A 441 7.27 21.61 20.44
C LEU A 441 5.84 21.31 20.92
N GLU A 442 4.81 21.78 20.21
CA GLU A 442 3.41 21.47 20.51
C GLU A 442 3.12 19.96 20.40
N HIS A 443 3.73 19.28 19.44
CA HIS A 443 3.58 17.83 19.28
C HIS A 443 4.43 17.02 20.27
N ARG A 444 5.27 17.69 21.05
CA ARG A 444 6.19 17.06 22.02
C ARG A 444 5.89 17.42 23.48
N ASN A 445 4.89 18.23 23.74
CA ASN A 445 4.53 18.64 25.10
C ASN A 445 3.75 17.53 25.85
N SER A 446 3.37 17.78 27.09
CA SER A 446 2.61 16.86 27.94
C SER A 446 1.22 16.52 27.40
N SER A 447 0.70 17.30 26.46
CA SER A 447 -0.58 17.07 25.77
C SER A 447 -0.42 16.35 24.43
N SER A 448 0.77 15.85 24.13
CA SER A 448 1.03 15.13 22.88
C SER A 448 0.29 13.79 22.83
N ARG A 449 -0.15 13.43 21.62
CA ARG A 449 -0.77 12.14 21.32
C ARG A 449 0.30 11.16 20.83
N LYS A 450 1.00 10.53 21.79
CA LYS A 450 2.16 9.68 21.53
C LYS A 450 1.80 8.20 21.60
N LEU A 451 2.28 7.43 20.63
CA LEU A 451 2.17 5.97 20.57
C LEU A 451 3.55 5.36 20.30
N SER A 452 4.06 4.58 21.23
CA SER A 452 5.21 3.70 21.02
C SER A 452 4.73 2.30 20.67
N VAL A 453 5.21 1.75 19.56
CA VAL A 453 4.98 0.36 19.15
C VAL A 453 6.30 -0.36 19.14
N HIS A 454 6.41 -1.40 19.96
CA HIS A 454 7.60 -2.23 20.06
C HIS A 454 7.29 -3.65 19.59
N VAL A 455 8.07 -4.14 18.65
CA VAL A 455 8.11 -5.57 18.28
C VAL A 455 9.43 -6.14 18.78
N VAL A 456 9.34 -7.04 19.75
CA VAL A 456 10.52 -7.60 20.45
C VAL A 456 10.95 -8.90 19.79
N GLY A 457 12.16 -8.94 19.25
CA GLY A 457 12.78 -10.14 18.70
C GLY A 457 13.15 -11.17 19.76
N PHE A 458 13.57 -12.35 19.33
CA PHE A 458 14.02 -13.42 20.22
C PHE A 458 15.49 -13.23 20.63
N GLY A 459 15.89 -13.87 21.77
CA GLY A 459 17.24 -13.76 22.34
C GLY A 459 17.45 -12.55 23.25
N ALA A 460 16.39 -11.78 23.59
CA ALA A 460 16.46 -10.78 24.66
C ALA A 460 16.35 -11.47 26.03
N GLU A 461 17.17 -11.04 27.01
CA GLU A 461 17.16 -11.58 28.38
C GLU A 461 15.78 -11.54 29.07
N GLU A 462 14.92 -10.61 28.67
CA GLU A 462 13.54 -10.45 29.15
C GLU A 462 12.62 -11.61 28.76
N ASN A 463 13.02 -12.47 27.81
CA ASN A 463 12.19 -13.52 27.25
C ASN A 463 12.43 -14.91 27.85
N ASP A 464 13.58 -15.13 28.55
CA ASP A 464 13.92 -16.45 29.05
C ASP A 464 13.15 -16.89 30.31
N GLN A 465 12.51 -15.94 31.01
CA GLN A 465 11.80 -16.24 32.24
C GLN A 465 10.38 -16.82 32.05
N SER A 466 9.79 -16.68 30.86
CA SER A 466 8.44 -17.20 30.60
C SER A 466 8.39 -18.62 30.02
N GLU A 467 9.51 -19.15 29.52
CA GLU A 467 9.57 -20.51 28.93
C GLU A 467 9.98 -21.61 29.92
N GLN A 468 10.46 -21.29 31.14
CA GLN A 468 10.90 -22.30 32.12
C GLN A 468 9.77 -23.06 32.83
N SER A 469 8.48 -22.71 32.58
CA SER A 469 7.36 -23.44 33.23
C SER A 469 6.70 -24.53 32.37
N ALA A 470 7.20 -24.83 31.18
CA ALA A 470 6.55 -25.77 30.26
C ALA A 470 7.46 -26.89 29.70
N CYS A 471 8.58 -27.22 30.36
CA CYS A 471 9.39 -28.33 29.88
C CYS A 471 9.75 -29.28 31.02
N CYS A 472 8.91 -30.27 31.26
CA CYS A 472 9.28 -31.57 31.83
C CYS A 472 8.44 -32.64 31.13
N THR A 473 9.02 -33.36 30.17
CA THR A 473 9.11 -34.84 30.14
C THR A 473 9.63 -35.35 28.80
N SER A 474 10.76 -36.09 28.95
CA SER A 474 11.21 -37.33 28.28
C SER A 474 11.54 -37.36 26.80
N ASP A 475 12.86 -37.64 26.64
CA ASP A 475 13.53 -38.24 25.49
C ASP A 475 12.83 -39.45 24.89
N THR A 476 12.72 -39.47 23.57
CA THR A 476 13.06 -40.65 22.75
C THR A 476 13.22 -40.21 21.28
N ALA A 477 14.39 -40.59 20.73
CA ALA A 477 14.75 -40.41 19.34
C ALA A 477 13.90 -41.35 18.45
N ASP A 478 13.25 -40.75 17.42
CA ASP A 478 13.08 -41.33 16.10
C ASP A 478 12.54 -40.27 15.17
N ASN A 479 13.32 -39.91 14.15
CA ASN A 479 12.96 -38.96 13.11
C ASN A 479 12.18 -39.65 11.99
N PRO A 480 10.95 -39.29 11.70
CA PRO A 480 10.37 -39.39 10.37
C PRO A 480 10.54 -38.08 9.59
N PRO A 481 10.51 -38.09 8.25
CA PRO A 481 10.78 -36.94 7.41
C PRO A 481 9.69 -35.86 7.54
N PRO A 482 10.01 -34.57 7.24
CA PRO A 482 9.11 -33.45 7.50
C PRO A 482 7.87 -33.52 6.61
N SER A 483 6.78 -33.97 7.19
CA SER A 483 5.44 -33.87 6.61
C SER A 483 4.82 -32.51 6.93
N SER A 484 4.47 -31.77 5.92
CA SER A 484 3.39 -30.78 5.75
C SER A 484 2.92 -29.84 6.89
N SER A 485 3.63 -29.64 7.98
CA SER A 485 3.27 -28.67 9.04
C SER A 485 4.33 -27.60 9.28
N ALA A 486 4.84 -27.02 8.22
CA ALA A 486 5.87 -25.97 8.30
C ALA A 486 5.34 -24.59 8.76
N TYR A 487 4.02 -24.45 8.91
CA TYR A 487 3.39 -23.21 9.35
C TYR A 487 2.90 -23.37 10.78
N GLY A 488 3.60 -22.72 11.74
CA GLY A 488 3.19 -22.73 13.14
C GLY A 488 1.80 -22.13 13.34
N GLU A 489 1.08 -22.59 14.35
CA GLU A 489 -0.15 -21.96 14.79
C GLU A 489 0.16 -20.54 15.28
N VAL A 490 -0.14 -19.53 14.45
CA VAL A 490 -0.15 -18.13 14.88
C VAL A 490 -1.52 -17.85 15.45
N SER A 491 -1.65 -17.93 16.78
CA SER A 491 -2.95 -17.81 17.44
C SER A 491 -3.35 -16.35 17.70
N GLU A 492 -2.48 -15.55 18.33
CA GLU A 492 -2.75 -14.16 18.72
C GLU A 492 -1.45 -13.38 18.94
N LEU A 493 -1.56 -12.04 19.08
CA LEU A 493 -0.46 -11.20 19.51
C LEU A 493 -0.11 -11.49 20.98
N SER A 494 1.17 -11.70 21.24
CA SER A 494 1.67 -11.82 22.62
C SER A 494 2.11 -10.45 23.13
N PHE A 495 1.32 -9.88 24.03
CA PHE A 495 1.60 -8.57 24.64
C PHE A 495 2.60 -8.71 25.78
N LEU A 496 3.54 -7.78 25.87
CA LEU A 496 4.59 -7.73 26.88
C LEU A 496 4.42 -6.52 27.80
N SER A 497 4.86 -6.62 29.03
CA SER A 497 4.90 -5.51 29.99
C SER A 497 6.11 -4.60 29.74
N ALA A 498 6.03 -3.37 30.26
CA ALA A 498 7.18 -2.47 30.34
C ALA A 498 7.92 -2.63 31.65
N SER A 499 9.25 -2.62 31.61
CA SER A 499 10.13 -2.73 32.77
C SER A 499 10.95 -1.47 33.03
N ALA A 500 11.24 -0.67 31.99
CA ALA A 500 12.07 0.53 32.15
C ALA A 500 11.35 1.65 32.90
N PRO A 501 12.02 2.34 33.83
CA PRO A 501 11.45 3.48 34.56
C PRO A 501 10.94 4.60 33.65
N SER A 502 11.57 4.81 32.51
CA SER A 502 11.21 5.84 31.52
C SER A 502 9.84 5.60 30.85
N LEU A 503 9.33 4.37 30.89
CA LEU A 503 8.06 3.97 30.29
C LEU A 503 6.98 3.61 31.33
N GLN A 504 7.25 3.74 32.63
CA GLN A 504 6.30 3.40 33.69
C GLN A 504 5.03 4.27 33.66
N ASP A 505 5.15 5.53 33.22
CA ASP A 505 4.01 6.44 33.08
C ASP A 505 3.22 6.23 31.77
N ALA A 506 3.71 5.42 30.85
CA ALA A 506 3.03 5.10 29.61
C ALA A 506 1.82 4.18 29.87
N ALA A 507 0.69 4.50 29.25
CA ALA A 507 -0.47 3.63 29.29
C ALA A 507 -0.26 2.42 28.38
N LEU A 508 -0.21 1.21 28.97
CA LEU A 508 -0.04 -0.02 28.22
C LEU A 508 -1.31 -0.37 27.44
N ILE A 509 -1.14 -0.76 26.18
CA ILE A 509 -2.18 -1.35 25.35
C ILE A 509 -1.92 -2.85 25.28
N THR A 510 -2.75 -3.64 25.98
CA THR A 510 -2.70 -5.12 26.01
C THR A 510 -3.90 -5.76 25.34
N ASP A 511 -4.91 -4.97 25.01
CA ASP A 511 -6.07 -5.34 24.21
C ASP A 511 -6.41 -4.16 23.27
N ILE A 512 -6.06 -4.33 22.00
CA ILE A 512 -6.24 -3.27 21.00
C ILE A 512 -7.73 -2.98 20.76
N ARG A 513 -8.57 -4.01 20.72
CA ARG A 513 -10.02 -3.83 20.47
C ARG A 513 -10.69 -3.08 21.60
N SER A 514 -10.42 -3.49 22.84
CA SER A 514 -10.93 -2.80 24.02
C SER A 514 -10.46 -1.35 24.05
N PHE A 515 -9.19 -1.10 23.77
CA PHE A 515 -8.63 0.24 23.71
C PHE A 515 -9.33 1.12 22.64
N THR A 516 -9.39 0.66 21.39
CA THR A 516 -9.94 1.44 20.28
C THR A 516 -11.44 1.68 20.39
N SER A 517 -12.20 0.75 20.98
CA SER A 517 -13.66 0.86 21.13
C SER A 517 -14.10 2.01 22.03
N THR A 518 -13.23 2.49 22.91
CA THR A 518 -13.52 3.57 23.86
C THR A 518 -13.16 4.96 23.33
N LEU A 519 -12.47 5.03 22.18
CA LEU A 519 -11.94 6.26 21.64
C LEU A 519 -12.91 6.95 20.69
N THR A 520 -12.86 8.28 20.68
CA THR A 520 -13.52 9.08 19.65
C THR A 520 -12.81 8.91 18.32
N LEU A 521 -13.57 9.03 17.23
CA LEU A 521 -13.05 8.94 15.89
C LEU A 521 -12.89 10.34 15.30
N HIS A 522 -11.78 10.59 14.64
CA HIS A 522 -11.66 11.79 13.82
C HIS A 522 -12.82 11.83 12.81
N PRO A 523 -13.40 13.02 12.54
CA PRO A 523 -14.37 13.14 11.48
C PRO A 523 -13.73 12.69 10.17
N TYR A 524 -14.52 11.95 9.37
CA TYR A 524 -14.05 11.59 8.04
C TYR A 524 -13.77 12.87 7.25
N HIS A 525 -12.56 12.98 6.74
CA HIS A 525 -12.13 14.16 6.03
C HIS A 525 -11.98 13.86 4.54
N LYS A 526 -13.03 14.11 3.77
CA LYS A 526 -12.92 14.40 2.35
C LYS A 526 -12.50 15.86 2.21
N ILE A 527 -11.35 16.12 1.64
CA ILE A 527 -11.06 17.46 1.14
C ILE A 527 -11.90 17.62 -0.13
N LEU A 528 -13.13 18.00 0.08
CA LEU A 528 -13.96 18.54 -0.98
C LEU A 528 -13.75 20.05 -0.94
N SER A 529 -13.04 20.56 -1.91
CA SER A 529 -12.97 22.00 -2.16
C SER A 529 -14.30 22.50 -2.69
#